data_3708a394f17c1156a59a1833057c7334
#
_entry.id   3708a394f17c1156a59a1833057c7334
#
_cell.length_a   1.000
_cell.length_b   1.000
_cell.length_c   1.000
_cell.angle_alpha   90.00
_cell.angle_beta   90.00
_cell.angle_gamma   90.00
#
_symmetry.space_group_name_H-M   'P 1'
#
loop_
_entity.id
_entity.type
_entity.pdbx_description
1 polymer ?
#
loop_
_entity_poly.entity_id
_entity_poly.type
_entity_poly.pdbx_seq_one_letter_code
_entity_poly.pdbx_strand_id
1 'polypeptide(L)'
;YETRSGRMGAIIGRFANRIAEGRFELDGKTYELSRNRGPDHIHGGNKGFDKRIWNIEGSSESSVTLSLQSADGEEGYPGNMDVRVKYALGDSGLTIDYLAHSDRDTVCNLTNHSYFNLNGHGNGTVEDHHVMINSDRHTVFGGRSLPTGEIASVEGTPLDLRESRAIGTRMR
;
A
#
# COMPACT_ATOMS: atom_id res chain seq x y z
N TYR A 1 -15.43 -11.54 -1.36
CA TYR A 1 -14.61 -10.45 -0.80
C TYR A 1 -14.85 -10.27 0.70
N GLU A 2 -16.09 -10.34 1.19
CA GLU A 2 -16.44 -10.08 2.61
C GLU A 2 -15.81 -11.07 3.59
N THR A 3 -15.53 -12.29 3.19
CA THR A 3 -15.02 -13.37 4.06
C THR A 3 -13.53 -13.65 3.91
N ARG A 4 -12.83 -13.03 2.96
CA ARG A 4 -11.40 -13.27 2.69
C ARG A 4 -10.56 -12.06 3.06
N SER A 5 -9.54 -12.27 3.89
CA SER A 5 -8.60 -11.25 4.37
C SER A 5 -7.58 -10.76 3.34
N GLY A 6 -7.74 -11.09 2.05
CA GLY A 6 -6.67 -10.95 1.04
C GLY A 6 -6.38 -9.54 0.54
N ARG A 7 -7.24 -8.55 0.79
CA ARG A 7 -7.09 -7.15 0.31
C ARG A 7 -6.73 -7.02 -1.18
N MET A 8 -7.02 -8.04 -1.99
CA MET A 8 -6.64 -8.11 -3.41
C MET A 8 -7.24 -6.95 -4.20
N GLY A 9 -6.39 -6.10 -4.79
CA GLY A 9 -6.78 -4.94 -5.57
C GLY A 9 -7.36 -3.79 -4.76
N ALA A 10 -7.40 -3.89 -3.44
CA ALA A 10 -7.97 -2.85 -2.59
C ALA A 10 -7.06 -1.61 -2.50
N ILE A 11 -7.70 -0.44 -2.37
CA ILE A 11 -7.00 0.79 -1.96
C ILE A 11 -6.69 0.67 -0.47
N ILE A 12 -5.42 0.86 -0.11
CA ILE A 12 -4.95 0.80 1.27
C ILE A 12 -4.63 2.20 1.76
N GLY A 13 -5.12 2.53 2.92
CA GLY A 13 -4.94 3.81 3.62
C GLY A 13 -5.58 3.80 5.03
N ARG A 14 -5.31 4.83 5.85
CA ARG A 14 -4.44 5.99 5.54
C ARG A 14 -2.96 5.63 5.35
N PHE A 15 -2.48 4.58 6.04
CA PHE A 15 -1.07 4.20 6.01
C PHE A 15 -0.91 2.72 5.64
N ALA A 16 -0.30 2.47 4.49
CA ALA A 16 0.02 1.13 4.00
C ALA A 16 1.19 0.53 4.79
N ASN A 17 1.19 -0.80 4.93
CA ASN A 17 2.12 -1.55 5.73
C ASN A 17 1.98 -1.22 7.23
N ARG A 18 3.04 -1.35 8.05
CA ARG A 18 2.96 -1.38 9.51
C ARG A 18 3.43 -0.10 10.17
N ILE A 19 2.75 0.23 11.28
CA ILE A 19 3.23 1.18 12.28
C ILE A 19 3.45 0.40 13.57
N ALA A 20 4.70 0.41 14.06
CA ALA A 20 5.12 -0.31 15.25
C ALA A 20 4.31 0.11 16.48
N GLU A 21 3.92 -0.87 17.30
CA GLU A 21 3.15 -0.66 18.54
C GLU A 21 1.85 0.14 18.34
N GLY A 22 1.40 0.30 17.07
CA GLY A 22 0.21 1.08 16.74
C GLY A 22 0.31 2.53 17.20
N ARG A 23 1.48 3.16 17.16
CA ARG A 23 1.67 4.55 17.59
C ARG A 23 2.76 5.26 16.80
N PHE A 24 2.64 6.56 16.68
CA PHE A 24 3.66 7.45 16.12
C PHE A 24 3.63 8.81 16.81
N GLU A 25 4.72 9.55 16.66
CA GLU A 25 4.81 10.93 17.12
C GLU A 25 4.77 11.89 15.93
N LEU A 26 4.01 12.96 16.05
CA LEU A 26 3.92 14.04 15.09
C LEU A 26 3.72 15.34 15.85
N ASP A 27 4.57 16.33 15.56
CA ASP A 27 4.55 17.65 16.21
C ASP A 27 4.57 17.60 17.75
N GLY A 28 5.38 16.70 18.31
CA GLY A 28 5.53 16.51 19.75
C GLY A 28 4.34 15.84 20.45
N LYS A 29 3.35 15.35 19.67
CA LYS A 29 2.19 14.63 20.18
C LYS A 29 2.24 13.17 19.75
N THR A 30 2.00 12.26 20.70
CA THR A 30 1.83 10.83 20.41
C THR A 30 0.40 10.55 19.99
N TYR A 31 0.25 9.81 18.88
CA TYR A 31 -1.02 9.29 18.38
C TYR A 31 -1.05 7.78 18.53
N GLU A 32 -2.13 7.29 19.16
CA GLU A 32 -2.39 5.86 19.32
C GLU A 32 -3.38 5.40 18.25
N LEU A 33 -2.99 4.38 17.50
CA LEU A 33 -3.79 3.78 16.44
C LEU A 33 -4.39 2.46 16.89
N SER A 34 -5.42 2.00 16.20
CA SER A 34 -5.93 0.65 16.39
C SER A 34 -4.85 -0.40 16.12
N ARG A 35 -4.76 -1.43 16.97
CA ARG A 35 -3.81 -2.55 16.80
C ARG A 35 -4.55 -3.73 16.20
N ASN A 36 -4.34 -3.97 14.91
CA ASN A 36 -5.04 -4.99 14.16
C ASN A 36 -4.13 -6.13 13.66
N ARG A 37 -2.85 -6.11 14.08
CA ARG A 37 -1.87 -7.18 13.80
C ARG A 37 -0.93 -7.42 14.99
N GLY A 38 -1.43 -8.13 16.00
CA GLY A 38 -0.71 -8.25 17.28
C GLY A 38 -0.56 -6.87 17.93
N PRO A 39 0.65 -6.44 18.33
CA PRO A 39 0.85 -5.11 18.91
C PRO A 39 0.85 -4.00 17.87
N ASP A 40 0.95 -4.32 16.58
CA ASP A 40 1.16 -3.35 15.51
C ASP A 40 -0.16 -2.95 14.83
N HIS A 41 -0.13 -1.77 14.21
CA HIS A 41 -1.15 -1.34 13.26
C HIS A 41 -0.71 -1.71 11.84
N ILE A 42 -1.63 -2.16 11.00
CA ILE A 42 -1.35 -2.50 9.61
C ILE A 42 -2.46 -2.04 8.68
N HIS A 43 -2.07 -1.48 7.54
CA HIS A 43 -2.95 -1.18 6.41
C HIS A 43 -4.17 -0.32 6.76
N GLY A 44 -3.97 0.71 7.60
CA GLY A 44 -5.03 1.65 7.95
C GLY A 44 -6.00 1.17 9.05
N GLY A 45 -5.74 0.00 9.66
CA GLY A 45 -6.45 -0.43 10.86
C GLY A 45 -7.58 -1.42 10.65
N ASN A 46 -8.49 -1.47 11.61
CA ASN A 46 -9.63 -2.39 11.62
C ASN A 46 -10.65 -2.04 10.53
N LYS A 47 -10.85 -0.74 10.28
CA LYS A 47 -11.74 -0.18 9.27
C LYS A 47 -10.95 0.70 8.28
N GLY A 48 -9.82 0.18 7.77
CA GLY A 48 -9.03 0.85 6.75
C GLY A 48 -9.79 1.08 5.45
N PHE A 49 -9.19 1.78 4.52
CA PHE A 49 -9.80 2.18 3.25
C PHE A 49 -10.27 1.01 2.39
N ASP A 50 -9.67 -0.17 2.60
CA ASP A 50 -10.06 -1.46 2.00
C ASP A 50 -11.45 -1.97 2.42
N LYS A 51 -12.02 -1.41 3.51
CA LYS A 51 -13.32 -1.78 4.07
C LYS A 51 -14.35 -0.66 4.00
N ARG A 52 -14.00 0.43 3.34
CA ARG A 52 -14.88 1.58 3.17
C ARG A 52 -15.56 1.54 1.81
N ILE A 53 -16.77 2.09 1.77
CA ILE A 53 -17.48 2.31 0.51
C ILE A 53 -16.99 3.64 -0.06
N TRP A 54 -16.49 3.61 -1.28
CA TRP A 54 -16.02 4.78 -2.01
C TRP A 54 -17.13 5.35 -2.87
N ASN A 55 -17.19 6.66 -2.96
CA ASN A 55 -18.10 7.34 -3.87
C ASN A 55 -17.47 7.40 -5.27
N ILE A 56 -18.30 7.27 -6.30
CA ILE A 56 -17.89 7.51 -7.68
C ILE A 56 -18.10 8.99 -7.98
N GLU A 57 -17.02 9.75 -8.17
CA GLU A 57 -17.08 11.16 -8.57
C GLU A 57 -17.26 11.35 -10.08
N GLY A 58 -16.74 10.40 -10.86
CA GLY A 58 -16.85 10.43 -12.30
C GLY A 58 -16.36 9.15 -12.95
N SER A 59 -16.86 8.86 -14.14
CA SER A 59 -16.44 7.72 -14.93
C SER A 59 -16.53 8.00 -16.42
N SER A 60 -15.73 7.27 -17.20
CA SER A 60 -15.78 7.19 -18.65
C SER A 60 -15.66 5.73 -19.09
N GLU A 61 -15.56 5.46 -20.39
CA GLU A 61 -15.35 4.10 -20.90
C GLU A 61 -14.01 3.49 -20.39
N SER A 62 -13.00 4.33 -20.12
CA SER A 62 -11.65 3.89 -19.76
C SER A 62 -11.15 4.44 -18.44
N SER A 63 -11.98 5.12 -17.66
CA SER A 63 -11.52 5.64 -16.36
C SER A 63 -12.63 5.73 -15.32
N VAL A 64 -12.26 5.67 -14.05
CA VAL A 64 -13.12 5.94 -12.91
C VAL A 64 -12.37 6.75 -11.87
N THR A 65 -13.02 7.75 -11.29
CA THR A 65 -12.52 8.51 -10.14
C THR A 65 -13.38 8.18 -8.94
N LEU A 66 -12.72 7.74 -7.89
CA LEU A 66 -13.32 7.37 -6.61
C LEU A 66 -12.91 8.39 -5.56
N SER A 67 -13.81 8.68 -4.61
CA SER A 67 -13.49 9.54 -3.46
C SER A 67 -13.91 8.92 -2.14
N LEU A 68 -13.19 9.30 -1.09
CA LEU A 68 -13.44 8.91 0.28
C LEU A 68 -13.09 10.05 1.22
N GLN A 69 -13.94 10.28 2.22
CA GLN A 69 -13.63 11.14 3.36
C GLN A 69 -13.29 10.28 4.58
N SER A 70 -12.18 10.60 5.22
CA SER A 70 -11.72 9.98 6.44
C SER A 70 -11.68 11.03 7.55
N ALA A 71 -12.52 10.86 8.56
CA ALA A 71 -12.70 11.86 9.63
C ALA A 71 -11.49 11.94 10.57
N ASP A 72 -11.31 13.08 11.21
CA ASP A 72 -10.36 13.25 12.31
C ASP A 72 -10.60 12.19 13.39
N GLY A 73 -9.54 11.50 13.82
CA GLY A 73 -9.59 10.42 14.82
C GLY A 73 -9.99 9.04 14.25
N GLU A 74 -10.32 8.91 12.96
CA GLU A 74 -10.58 7.60 12.38
C GLU A 74 -9.36 6.68 12.51
N GLU A 75 -9.53 5.48 13.10
CA GLU A 75 -8.46 4.52 13.44
C GLU A 75 -7.33 5.12 14.32
N GLY A 76 -7.52 6.33 14.88
CA GLY A 76 -6.56 7.08 15.68
C GLY A 76 -5.75 8.12 14.92
N TYR A 77 -5.93 8.27 13.63
CA TYR A 77 -5.21 9.25 12.82
C TYR A 77 -5.73 10.67 12.99
N PRO A 78 -4.87 11.70 13.10
CA PRO A 78 -5.29 13.09 13.17
C PRO A 78 -5.73 13.62 11.80
N GLY A 79 -6.59 14.62 11.85
CA GLY A 79 -7.05 15.42 10.71
C GLY A 79 -8.16 14.77 9.88
N ASN A 80 -9.03 15.59 9.35
CA ASN A 80 -9.93 15.17 8.29
C ASN A 80 -9.14 15.03 6.99
N MET A 81 -9.36 13.97 6.24
CA MET A 81 -8.65 13.71 4.99
C MET A 81 -9.64 13.40 3.86
N ASP A 82 -9.56 14.17 2.79
CA ASP A 82 -10.23 13.90 1.53
C ASP A 82 -9.27 13.17 0.61
N VAL A 83 -9.70 12.02 0.10
CA VAL A 83 -8.89 11.18 -0.79
C VAL A 83 -9.61 10.97 -2.10
N ARG A 84 -8.88 11.11 -3.20
CA ARG A 84 -9.31 10.73 -4.55
C ARG A 84 -8.36 9.73 -5.14
N VAL A 85 -8.91 8.73 -5.81
CA VAL A 85 -8.14 7.75 -6.56
C VAL A 85 -8.74 7.63 -7.96
N LYS A 86 -7.92 7.90 -8.98
CA LYS A 86 -8.32 7.74 -10.37
C LYS A 86 -7.63 6.52 -10.96
N TYR A 87 -8.43 5.62 -11.50
CA TYR A 87 -7.98 4.54 -12.35
C TYR A 87 -8.23 4.95 -13.80
N ALA A 88 -7.21 4.86 -14.64
CA ALA A 88 -7.33 5.15 -16.06
C ALA A 88 -6.62 4.07 -16.88
N LEU A 89 -7.35 3.43 -17.79
CA LEU A 89 -6.84 2.44 -18.72
C LEU A 89 -6.47 3.14 -20.02
N GLY A 90 -5.20 3.10 -20.37
CA GLY A 90 -4.67 3.59 -21.64
C GLY A 90 -4.19 2.44 -22.51
N ASP A 91 -3.70 2.76 -23.72
CA ASP A 91 -3.23 1.77 -24.70
C ASP A 91 -2.05 0.93 -24.16
N SER A 92 -1.23 1.47 -23.26
CA SER A 92 -0.02 0.83 -22.73
C SER A 92 -0.14 0.33 -21.30
N GLY A 93 -1.28 0.55 -20.62
CA GLY A 93 -1.43 0.08 -19.25
C GLY A 93 -2.48 0.79 -18.41
N LEU A 94 -2.52 0.42 -17.15
CA LEU A 94 -3.38 1.01 -16.13
C LEU A 94 -2.59 2.05 -15.32
N THR A 95 -3.09 3.28 -15.28
CA THR A 95 -2.60 4.33 -14.39
C THR A 95 -3.49 4.41 -13.16
N ILE A 96 -2.88 4.57 -11.99
CA ILE A 96 -3.59 4.77 -10.72
C ILE A 96 -3.01 6.03 -10.07
N ASP A 97 -3.79 7.11 -10.06
CA ASP A 97 -3.40 8.39 -9.48
C ASP A 97 -4.05 8.56 -8.11
N TYR A 98 -3.27 9.02 -7.14
CA TYR A 98 -3.72 9.30 -5.78
C TYR A 98 -3.59 10.78 -5.47
N LEU A 99 -4.64 11.36 -4.92
CA LEU A 99 -4.65 12.71 -4.37
C LEU A 99 -5.23 12.64 -2.97
N ALA A 100 -4.49 13.17 -1.99
CA ALA A 100 -4.97 13.31 -0.62
C ALA A 100 -4.75 14.73 -0.13
N HIS A 101 -5.74 15.28 0.55
CA HIS A 101 -5.69 16.58 1.22
C HIS A 101 -6.15 16.42 2.65
N SER A 102 -5.43 17.00 3.60
CA SER A 102 -5.80 17.00 5.01
C SER A 102 -5.88 18.42 5.54
N ASP A 103 -6.77 18.65 6.50
CA ASP A 103 -6.95 19.95 7.18
C ASP A 103 -5.89 20.21 8.26
N ARG A 104 -5.06 19.21 8.57
CA ARG A 104 -3.91 19.33 9.48
C ARG A 104 -2.83 18.31 9.15
N ASP A 105 -1.68 18.44 9.78
CA ASP A 105 -0.58 17.49 9.64
C ASP A 105 -1.02 16.10 10.08
N THR A 106 -0.70 15.10 9.24
CA THR A 106 -1.05 13.70 9.44
C THR A 106 -0.10 12.80 8.64
N VAL A 107 -0.09 11.51 8.94
CA VAL A 107 0.64 10.52 8.16
C VAL A 107 -0.24 9.97 7.04
N CYS A 108 0.33 9.90 5.83
CA CYS A 108 -0.35 9.39 4.64
C CYS A 108 0.60 8.54 3.81
N ASN A 109 0.22 7.29 3.54
CA ASN A 109 0.93 6.37 2.66
C ASN A 109 -0.08 5.47 1.97
N LEU A 110 -0.53 5.86 0.78
CA LEU A 110 -1.56 5.14 0.03
C LEU A 110 -0.92 4.15 -0.94
N THR A 111 -1.59 3.02 -1.18
CA THR A 111 -1.18 2.05 -2.20
C THR A 111 -2.36 1.27 -2.73
N ASN A 112 -2.16 0.62 -3.87
CA ASN A 112 -3.02 -0.43 -4.40
C ASN A 112 -2.43 -1.80 -4.04
N HIS A 113 -3.25 -2.69 -3.51
CA HIS A 113 -2.82 -4.01 -3.05
C HIS A 113 -3.11 -5.11 -4.09
N SER A 114 -3.00 -4.79 -5.38
CA SER A 114 -3.13 -5.78 -6.45
C SER A 114 -2.00 -6.81 -6.40
N TYR A 115 -2.35 -8.04 -6.71
CA TYR A 115 -1.44 -9.15 -6.94
C TYR A 115 -1.51 -9.50 -8.42
N PHE A 116 -0.52 -9.08 -9.19
CA PHE A 116 -0.52 -9.26 -10.63
C PHE A 116 -0.03 -10.65 -11.02
N ASN A 117 -0.75 -11.31 -11.91
CA ASN A 117 -0.30 -12.47 -12.64
C ASN A 117 -0.52 -12.22 -14.15
N LEU A 118 0.56 -11.97 -14.88
CA LEU A 118 0.51 -11.65 -16.31
C LEU A 118 0.10 -12.86 -17.17
N ASN A 119 0.13 -14.07 -16.61
CA ASN A 119 -0.39 -15.26 -17.27
C ASN A 119 -1.91 -15.41 -17.16
N GLY A 120 -2.56 -14.50 -16.42
CA GLY A 120 -4.00 -14.50 -16.18
C GLY A 120 -4.40 -15.09 -14.83
N HIS A 121 -5.64 -14.77 -14.40
CA HIS A 121 -6.19 -15.19 -13.12
C HIS A 121 -6.22 -16.72 -12.99
N GLY A 122 -5.58 -17.23 -11.91
CA GLY A 122 -5.54 -18.67 -11.60
C GLY A 122 -4.71 -19.52 -12.57
N ASN A 123 -3.92 -18.91 -13.44
CA ASN A 123 -3.14 -19.61 -14.45
C ASN A 123 -1.65 -19.66 -14.05
N GLY A 124 -1.22 -20.84 -13.53
CA GLY A 124 0.17 -21.08 -13.15
C GLY A 124 0.65 -20.25 -11.97
N THR A 125 1.95 -20.06 -11.91
CA THR A 125 2.66 -19.27 -10.89
C THR A 125 3.22 -17.99 -11.50
N VAL A 126 3.76 -17.10 -10.66
CA VAL A 126 4.44 -15.88 -11.08
C VAL A 126 5.96 -16.04 -11.15
N GLU A 127 6.47 -17.24 -10.95
CA GLU A 127 7.91 -17.51 -10.86
C GLU A 127 8.67 -17.13 -12.14
N ASP A 128 8.04 -17.29 -13.30
CA ASP A 128 8.61 -16.95 -14.61
C ASP A 128 8.45 -15.46 -14.98
N HIS A 129 7.79 -14.66 -14.12
CA HIS A 129 7.70 -13.23 -14.35
C HIS A 129 9.06 -12.58 -14.16
N HIS A 130 9.44 -11.75 -15.13
CA HIS A 130 10.67 -10.99 -15.06
C HIS A 130 10.41 -9.65 -14.35
N VAL A 131 11.28 -9.32 -13.41
CA VAL A 131 11.24 -8.06 -12.65
C VAL A 131 12.57 -7.36 -12.79
N MET A 132 12.50 -6.05 -13.05
CA MET A 132 13.64 -5.14 -12.96
C MET A 132 13.25 -3.98 -12.05
N ILE A 133 14.13 -3.66 -11.10
CA ILE A 133 13.96 -2.54 -10.17
C ILE A 133 15.21 -1.66 -10.24
N ASN A 134 15.06 -0.45 -10.75
CA ASN A 134 16.16 0.52 -10.84
C ASN A 134 16.44 1.16 -9.47
N SER A 135 16.97 0.36 -8.56
CA SER A 135 17.37 0.82 -7.21
C SER A 135 18.60 0.06 -6.74
N ASP A 136 19.61 0.81 -6.27
CA ASP A 136 20.83 0.25 -5.68
C ASP A 136 20.67 -0.09 -4.20
N ARG A 137 19.54 0.29 -3.60
CA ARG A 137 19.32 0.19 -2.14
C ARG A 137 17.90 -0.24 -1.84
N HIS A 138 17.72 -0.84 -0.67
CA HIS A 138 16.41 -1.23 -0.15
C HIS A 138 16.29 -0.90 1.34
N THR A 139 15.06 -0.74 1.80
CA THR A 139 14.74 -0.62 3.23
C THR A 139 14.92 -1.97 3.92
N VAL A 140 15.67 -2.00 5.02
CA VAL A 140 15.85 -3.20 5.82
C VAL A 140 14.65 -3.43 6.73
N PHE A 141 14.17 -4.66 6.76
CA PHE A 141 13.11 -5.08 7.66
C PHE A 141 13.67 -5.91 8.82
N GLY A 142 13.28 -5.55 10.01
CA GLY A 142 13.57 -6.31 11.23
C GLY A 142 12.45 -7.27 11.62
N GLY A 143 12.41 -7.64 12.88
CA GLY A 143 11.36 -8.50 13.44
C GLY A 143 9.96 -7.94 13.18
N ARG A 144 8.96 -8.82 13.10
CA ARG A 144 7.57 -8.49 12.77
C ARG A 144 7.39 -7.76 11.41
N SER A 145 8.39 -7.84 10.52
CA SER A 145 8.41 -7.13 9.23
C SER A 145 8.23 -5.61 9.38
N LEU A 146 8.87 -5.03 10.37
CA LEU A 146 8.92 -3.58 10.60
C LEU A 146 10.16 -2.99 9.92
N PRO A 147 10.07 -1.84 9.25
CA PRO A 147 11.26 -1.12 8.77
C PRO A 147 12.15 -0.74 9.96
N THR A 148 13.47 -0.94 9.81
CA THR A 148 14.43 -0.60 10.86
C THR A 148 14.93 0.84 10.80
N GLY A 149 14.66 1.53 9.68
CA GLY A 149 15.26 2.83 9.34
C GLY A 149 16.58 2.69 8.59
N GLU A 150 17.17 1.51 8.55
CA GLU A 150 18.37 1.24 7.77
C GLU A 150 18.03 1.12 6.28
N ILE A 151 18.91 1.65 5.43
CA ILE A 151 18.86 1.49 3.97
C ILE A 151 20.15 0.81 3.53
N ALA A 152 20.04 -0.45 3.11
CA ALA A 152 21.17 -1.29 2.70
C ALA A 152 21.32 -1.38 1.18
N SER A 153 22.54 -1.77 0.71
CA SER A 153 22.78 -2.09 -0.69
C SER A 153 22.06 -3.36 -1.11
N VAL A 154 21.55 -3.39 -2.35
CA VAL A 154 20.99 -4.61 -2.94
C VAL A 154 22.09 -5.51 -3.51
N GLU A 155 23.29 -5.00 -3.74
CA GLU A 155 24.41 -5.70 -4.39
C GLU A 155 24.76 -7.01 -3.67
N GLY A 156 24.85 -8.09 -4.43
CA GLY A 156 25.16 -9.42 -3.90
C GLY A 156 24.01 -10.08 -3.10
N THR A 157 22.83 -9.47 -3.04
CA THR A 157 21.66 -10.00 -2.32
C THR A 157 20.60 -10.55 -3.28
N PRO A 158 19.64 -11.36 -2.80
CA PRO A 158 18.48 -11.76 -3.62
C PRO A 158 17.62 -10.57 -4.09
N LEU A 159 17.74 -9.40 -3.48
CA LEU A 159 17.02 -8.19 -3.84
C LEU A 159 17.70 -7.38 -4.95
N ASP A 160 18.85 -7.81 -5.45
CA ASP A 160 19.50 -7.19 -6.59
C ASP A 160 18.74 -7.52 -7.89
N LEU A 161 17.79 -6.67 -8.21
CA LEU A 161 16.92 -6.73 -9.39
C LEU A 161 17.20 -5.57 -10.37
N ARG A 162 18.41 -5.00 -10.34
CA ARG A 162 18.82 -3.94 -11.26
C ARG A 162 18.90 -4.41 -12.71
N GLU A 163 19.10 -5.70 -12.92
CA GLU A 163 18.91 -6.37 -14.20
C GLU A 163 17.64 -7.22 -14.17
N SER A 164 16.95 -7.28 -15.32
CA SER A 164 15.72 -8.08 -15.46
C SER A 164 15.98 -9.55 -15.18
N ARG A 165 15.27 -10.11 -14.19
CA ARG A 165 15.41 -11.52 -13.76
C ARG A 165 14.07 -12.14 -13.43
N ALA A 166 13.96 -13.44 -13.66
CA ALA A 166 12.79 -14.19 -13.24
C ALA A 166 12.67 -14.25 -11.71
N ILE A 167 11.48 -13.98 -11.17
CA ILE A 167 11.19 -13.95 -9.72
C ILE A 167 11.62 -15.27 -9.06
N GLY A 168 11.29 -16.41 -9.64
CA GLY A 168 11.58 -17.75 -9.10
C GLY A 168 13.06 -18.03 -8.89
N THR A 169 13.96 -17.36 -9.63
CA THR A 169 15.41 -17.54 -9.44
C THR A 169 15.93 -16.89 -8.14
N ARG A 170 15.12 -16.06 -7.48
CA ARG A 170 15.46 -15.33 -6.25
C ARG A 170 14.72 -15.81 -5.01
N MET A 171 13.74 -16.71 -5.18
CA MET A 171 12.94 -17.27 -4.09
C MET A 171 13.56 -18.54 -3.47
N ARG A 172 14.72 -18.99 -3.95
CA ARG A 172 15.43 -20.20 -3.50
C ARG A 172 16.66 -19.87 -2.67
#